data_047f5071f2eeffbb8997f741d8c4686b
#
_entry.id   047f5071f2eeffbb8997f741d8c4686b
#
_cell.length_a   1.000
_cell.length_b   1.000
_cell.length_c   1.000
_cell.angle_alpha   90.00
_cell.angle_beta   90.00
_cell.angle_gamma   90.00
#
_symmetry.space_group_name_H-M   'P 1'
#
loop_
_entity.id
_entity.type
_entity.pdbx_description
1 polymer ?
#
loop_
_entity_poly.entity_id
_entity_poly.type
_entity_poly.pdbx_seq_one_letter_code
_entity_poly.pdbx_strand_id
1 'polypeptide(L)'
;VRSRGLGDVYKRQGDGYFESVILDPDGNRIECVYKKEQECPPEGNHVIETERLILRPFTENDTEAVFNCCQNPNLGNNAGWKPHDTLEESLKILQTIFIPQKDTWAITRKEDRLLIGAIGILPDPKRENSNAGMIGYWLDEAQWGKGYMSEAVCAVLDYGFNKLGLTLISANCYPQNKRSQRVLEKMGFTYEGILHQAEVSYDDKIYDHLCYYLEKNNLK
;
A
#
# COMPACT_ATOMS: atom_id res chain seq x y z
N VAL A 1 0.45 -36.19 -25.56
CA VAL A 1 1.17 -35.48 -24.51
C VAL A 1 0.14 -34.98 -23.52
N ARG A 2 0.01 -35.65 -22.36
CA ARG A 2 -0.90 -35.22 -21.27
C ARG A 2 -0.27 -34.02 -20.57
N SER A 3 -0.96 -32.92 -20.54
CA SER A 3 -0.69 -31.81 -19.64
C SER A 3 -0.78 -32.32 -18.19
N ARG A 4 0.35 -32.38 -17.50
CA ARG A 4 0.35 -32.58 -16.05
C ARG A 4 -0.16 -31.33 -15.42
N GLY A 5 -1.40 -31.38 -14.93
CA GLY A 5 -1.99 -30.31 -14.12
C GLY A 5 -1.20 -30.12 -12.84
N LEU A 6 -1.21 -28.88 -12.37
CA LEU A 6 -0.81 -28.49 -11.02
C LEU A 6 -1.45 -29.42 -10.00
N GLY A 7 -0.63 -29.97 -9.10
CA GLY A 7 -1.04 -30.98 -8.13
C GLY A 7 -2.19 -30.53 -7.23
N ASP A 8 -2.90 -31.49 -6.69
CA ASP A 8 -4.13 -31.37 -5.92
C ASP A 8 -3.97 -30.38 -4.75
N VAL A 9 -4.86 -29.38 -4.72
CA VAL A 9 -5.00 -28.45 -3.61
C VAL A 9 -5.89 -29.11 -2.56
N TYR A 10 -5.32 -29.53 -1.44
CA TYR A 10 -6.11 -30.01 -0.30
C TYR A 10 -6.53 -28.81 0.56
N LYS A 11 -7.84 -28.55 0.63
CA LYS A 11 -8.43 -27.63 1.61
C LYS A 11 -8.83 -28.41 2.86
N ARG A 12 -8.20 -28.13 4.00
CA ARG A 12 -8.76 -28.45 5.31
C ARG A 12 -9.51 -27.24 5.84
N GLN A 13 -10.79 -27.40 6.13
CA GLN A 13 -11.61 -26.42 6.84
C GLN A 13 -11.69 -26.84 8.30
N GLY A 14 -11.22 -25.99 9.21
CA GLY A 14 -11.39 -26.10 10.65
C GLY A 14 -10.75 -24.87 11.29
N ASP A 15 -11.50 -24.14 12.12
CA ASP A 15 -11.03 -23.10 13.04
C ASP A 15 -10.32 -21.88 12.40
N GLY A 16 -10.74 -21.44 11.23
CA GLY A 16 -10.20 -20.22 10.61
C GLY A 16 -8.81 -20.36 9.98
N TYR A 17 -8.31 -21.57 9.82
CA TYR A 17 -7.09 -21.89 9.09
C TYR A 17 -7.39 -22.26 7.65
N PHE A 18 -6.66 -21.66 6.70
CA PHE A 18 -6.56 -22.14 5.34
C PHE A 18 -5.14 -22.64 5.11
N GLU A 19 -4.99 -23.94 4.93
CA GLU A 19 -3.75 -24.56 4.52
C GLU A 19 -3.88 -24.95 3.05
N SER A 20 -3.05 -24.40 2.18
CA SER A 20 -2.91 -24.88 0.81
C SER A 20 -1.52 -25.49 0.67
N VAL A 21 -1.51 -26.75 0.26
CA VAL A 21 -0.28 -27.47 -0.05
C VAL A 21 -0.16 -27.52 -1.57
N ILE A 22 0.92 -26.97 -2.08
CA ILE A 22 1.29 -27.07 -3.50
C ILE A 22 2.51 -27.97 -3.58
N LEU A 23 2.49 -28.95 -4.48
CA LEU A 23 3.68 -29.71 -4.83
C LEU A 23 4.36 -29.00 -6.01
N ASP A 24 5.65 -28.73 -5.88
CA ASP A 24 6.44 -28.25 -7.01
C ASP A 24 6.62 -29.39 -8.05
N PRO A 25 7.14 -29.09 -9.25
CA PRO A 25 7.37 -30.11 -10.29
C PRO A 25 8.28 -31.26 -9.87
N ASP A 26 9.10 -31.07 -8.83
CA ASP A 26 10.04 -32.04 -8.29
C ASP A 26 9.45 -32.85 -7.12
N GLY A 27 8.19 -32.54 -6.74
CA GLY A 27 7.46 -33.27 -5.70
C GLY A 27 7.71 -32.73 -4.29
N ASN A 28 8.38 -31.56 -4.14
CA ASN A 28 8.56 -30.95 -2.84
C ASN A 28 7.25 -30.28 -2.39
N ARG A 29 6.96 -30.41 -1.09
CA ARG A 29 5.78 -29.86 -0.47
C ARG A 29 6.01 -28.38 -0.12
N ILE A 30 5.24 -27.49 -0.74
CA ILE A 30 5.18 -26.07 -0.38
C ILE A 30 3.90 -25.86 0.41
N GLU A 31 4.02 -25.53 1.69
CA GLU A 31 2.88 -25.21 2.54
C GLU A 31 2.65 -23.69 2.56
N CYS A 32 1.49 -23.26 2.09
CA CYS A 32 1.02 -21.91 2.29
C CYS A 32 -0.03 -21.92 3.41
N VAL A 33 0.36 -21.52 4.62
CA VAL A 33 -0.54 -21.41 5.76
C VAL A 33 -1.08 -20.00 5.82
N TYR A 34 -2.37 -19.83 5.55
CA TYR A 34 -3.07 -18.59 5.81
C TYR A 34 -3.85 -18.72 7.12
N LYS A 35 -3.38 -18.05 8.16
CA LYS A 35 -4.12 -17.88 9.41
C LYS A 35 -5.14 -16.77 9.19
N LYS A 36 -6.43 -17.11 9.12
CA LYS A 36 -7.46 -16.09 9.32
C LYS A 36 -7.34 -15.67 10.79
N GLU A 37 -6.73 -14.52 11.04
CA GLU A 37 -6.81 -13.90 12.36
C GLU A 37 -8.29 -13.80 12.72
N GLN A 38 -8.64 -14.24 13.94
CA GLN A 38 -9.97 -14.04 14.49
C GLN A 38 -10.31 -12.56 14.27
N GLU A 39 -11.50 -12.31 13.71
CA GLU A 39 -12.07 -10.97 13.63
C GLU A 39 -12.23 -10.42 15.05
N CYS A 40 -11.14 -9.88 15.61
CA CYS A 40 -11.30 -8.74 16.48
C CYS A 40 -11.89 -7.65 15.58
N PRO A 41 -13.00 -7.01 15.98
CA PRO A 41 -13.44 -5.81 15.29
C PRO A 41 -12.19 -4.92 15.22
N PRO A 42 -11.86 -4.34 14.07
CA PRO A 42 -10.67 -3.53 13.94
C PRO A 42 -10.74 -2.49 15.06
N GLU A 43 -9.82 -2.56 16.02
CA GLU A 43 -9.55 -1.40 16.87
C GLU A 43 -9.26 -0.31 15.87
N GLY A 44 -10.19 0.65 15.77
CA GLY A 44 -10.36 1.50 14.61
C GLY A 44 -9.04 2.16 14.23
N ASN A 45 -8.78 2.29 12.97
CA ASN A 45 -7.62 3.02 12.44
C ASN A 45 -7.43 4.28 13.27
N HIS A 46 -6.35 4.34 14.02
CA HIS A 46 -6.07 5.49 14.86
C HIS A 46 -5.97 6.74 13.99
N VAL A 47 -6.68 7.79 14.36
CA VAL A 47 -6.51 9.09 13.71
C VAL A 47 -5.13 9.62 14.09
N ILE A 48 -4.35 10.01 13.10
CA ILE A 48 -3.04 10.63 13.29
C ILE A 48 -3.15 12.10 12.90
N GLU A 49 -2.83 12.98 13.81
CA GLU A 49 -2.81 14.43 13.54
C GLU A 49 -1.39 14.94 13.42
N THR A 50 -1.16 15.78 12.41
CA THR A 50 0.09 16.50 12.19
C THR A 50 -0.17 18.02 12.31
N GLU A 51 0.77 18.84 11.92
CA GLU A 51 0.59 20.30 11.92
C GLU A 51 -0.58 20.73 11.03
N ARG A 52 -0.63 20.24 9.78
CA ARG A 52 -1.57 20.66 8.74
C ARG A 52 -2.56 19.59 8.32
N LEU A 53 -2.35 18.33 8.72
CA LEU A 53 -3.11 17.17 8.22
C LEU A 53 -3.82 16.42 9.34
N ILE A 54 -4.89 15.73 8.95
CA ILE A 54 -5.55 14.67 9.69
C ILE A 54 -5.51 13.43 8.80
N LEU A 55 -4.84 12.38 9.28
CA LEU A 55 -4.86 11.06 8.68
C LEU A 55 -5.94 10.27 9.39
N ARG A 56 -7.02 9.94 8.69
CA ARG A 56 -8.20 9.27 9.26
C ARG A 56 -8.62 8.07 8.43
N PRO A 57 -9.39 7.15 8.99
CA PRO A 57 -9.99 6.07 8.21
C PRO A 57 -10.79 6.62 7.03
N PHE A 58 -10.82 5.84 5.95
CA PHE A 58 -11.73 6.08 4.84
C PHE A 58 -13.17 5.72 5.22
N THR A 59 -14.11 6.40 4.62
CA THR A 59 -15.54 6.13 4.69
C THR A 59 -16.16 6.19 3.29
N GLU A 60 -17.36 5.66 3.11
CA GLU A 60 -18.07 5.78 1.82
C GLU A 60 -18.38 7.23 1.44
N ASN A 61 -18.45 8.14 2.43
CA ASN A 61 -18.65 9.57 2.18
C ASN A 61 -17.45 10.22 1.43
N ASP A 62 -16.32 9.53 1.36
CA ASP A 62 -15.14 10.00 0.64
C ASP A 62 -15.19 9.73 -0.87
N THR A 63 -16.25 9.06 -1.37
CA THR A 63 -16.36 8.62 -2.76
C THR A 63 -16.14 9.74 -3.76
N GLU A 64 -16.82 10.87 -3.59
CA GLU A 64 -16.70 12.00 -4.50
C GLU A 64 -15.30 12.62 -4.48
N ALA A 65 -14.71 12.77 -3.30
CA ALA A 65 -13.36 13.31 -3.15
C ALA A 65 -12.30 12.37 -3.76
N VAL A 66 -12.43 11.06 -3.55
CA VAL A 66 -11.55 10.05 -4.15
C VAL A 66 -11.70 10.05 -5.68
N PHE A 67 -12.93 10.09 -6.20
CA PHE A 67 -13.18 10.19 -7.63
C PHE A 67 -12.50 11.42 -8.23
N ASN A 68 -12.72 12.59 -7.64
CA ASN A 68 -12.14 13.85 -8.11
C ASN A 68 -10.61 13.82 -8.16
N CYS A 69 -9.94 13.16 -7.22
CA CYS A 69 -8.49 12.97 -7.26
C CYS A 69 -8.06 11.90 -8.29
N CYS A 70 -8.71 10.73 -8.27
CA CYS A 70 -8.22 9.53 -8.97
C CYS A 70 -8.64 9.46 -10.45
N GLN A 71 -9.57 10.29 -10.92
CA GLN A 71 -9.86 10.44 -12.36
C GLN A 71 -8.72 11.12 -13.14
N ASN A 72 -7.77 11.75 -12.42
CA ASN A 72 -6.64 12.44 -13.04
C ASN A 72 -5.61 11.43 -13.59
N PRO A 73 -5.37 11.40 -14.93
CA PRO A 73 -4.42 10.45 -15.52
C PRO A 73 -2.97 10.69 -15.07
N ASN A 74 -2.59 11.91 -14.69
CA ASN A 74 -1.25 12.18 -14.17
C ASN A 74 -1.02 11.48 -12.83
N LEU A 75 -2.06 11.35 -12.01
CA LEU A 75 -1.99 10.61 -10.76
C LEU A 75 -1.93 9.11 -11.04
N GLY A 76 -2.87 8.57 -11.81
CA GLY A 76 -2.94 7.14 -12.13
C GLY A 76 -1.65 6.61 -12.76
N ASN A 77 -1.10 7.30 -13.75
CA ASN A 77 0.15 6.92 -14.43
C ASN A 77 1.38 6.88 -13.52
N ASN A 78 1.39 7.63 -12.43
CA ASN A 78 2.48 7.66 -11.45
C ASN A 78 2.27 6.72 -10.26
N ALA A 79 1.05 6.19 -10.12
CA ALA A 79 0.65 5.35 -8.99
C ALA A 79 0.22 3.94 -9.39
N GLY A 80 0.23 3.61 -10.69
CA GLY A 80 0.06 2.25 -11.21
C GLY A 80 -1.38 1.81 -11.44
N TRP A 81 -2.37 2.71 -11.38
CA TRP A 81 -3.76 2.34 -11.64
C TRP A 81 -4.39 3.12 -12.80
N LYS A 82 -5.42 2.50 -13.38
CA LYS A 82 -6.27 3.17 -14.36
C LYS A 82 -7.01 4.34 -13.71
N PRO A 83 -7.01 5.54 -14.30
CA PRO A 83 -7.87 6.63 -13.82
C PRO A 83 -9.31 6.17 -13.66
N HIS A 84 -9.96 6.59 -12.57
CA HIS A 84 -11.34 6.20 -12.30
C HIS A 84 -12.29 6.82 -13.32
N ASP A 85 -13.16 6.02 -13.90
CA ASP A 85 -14.11 6.47 -14.91
C ASP A 85 -15.45 6.96 -14.31
N THR A 86 -15.86 6.39 -13.15
CA THR A 86 -17.15 6.69 -12.51
C THR A 86 -17.06 6.77 -10.99
N LEU A 87 -18.07 7.40 -10.39
CA LEU A 87 -18.24 7.42 -8.93
C LEU A 87 -18.46 6.01 -8.36
N GLU A 88 -19.19 5.15 -9.07
CA GLU A 88 -19.46 3.78 -8.66
C GLU A 88 -18.16 2.96 -8.59
N GLU A 89 -17.25 3.17 -9.53
CA GLU A 89 -15.92 2.56 -9.49
C GLU A 89 -15.14 3.01 -8.26
N SER A 90 -15.14 4.31 -7.96
CA SER A 90 -14.48 4.87 -6.78
C SER A 90 -15.09 4.33 -5.48
N LEU A 91 -16.41 4.23 -5.40
CA LEU A 91 -17.10 3.64 -4.25
C LEU A 91 -16.70 2.17 -4.06
N LYS A 92 -16.69 1.40 -5.15
CA LYS A 92 -16.28 -0.01 -5.09
C LYS A 92 -14.84 -0.17 -4.60
N ILE A 93 -13.92 0.66 -5.08
CA ILE A 93 -12.51 0.67 -4.65
C ILE A 93 -12.42 1.04 -3.15
N LEU A 94 -13.17 2.05 -2.71
CA LEU A 94 -13.24 2.38 -1.28
C LEU A 94 -13.70 1.19 -0.44
N GLN A 95 -14.81 0.55 -0.81
CA GLN A 95 -15.39 -0.56 -0.07
C GLN A 95 -14.52 -1.82 -0.07
N THR A 96 -13.79 -2.08 -1.14
CA THR A 96 -13.04 -3.34 -1.30
C THR A 96 -11.55 -3.21 -0.97
N ILE A 97 -10.98 -2.01 -1.04
CA ILE A 97 -9.55 -1.79 -0.84
C ILE A 97 -9.28 -0.90 0.38
N PHE A 98 -9.77 0.35 0.39
CA PHE A 98 -9.33 1.32 1.39
C PHE A 98 -9.99 1.15 2.76
N ILE A 99 -11.31 0.94 2.82
CA ILE A 99 -12.05 0.82 4.08
C ILE A 99 -11.66 -0.44 4.87
N PRO A 100 -11.44 -1.63 4.24
CA PRO A 100 -11.06 -2.83 4.96
C PRO A 100 -9.61 -2.83 5.47
N GLN A 101 -8.74 -1.95 4.95
CA GLN A 101 -7.33 -1.92 5.31
C GLN A 101 -7.11 -1.16 6.62
N LYS A 102 -6.52 -1.83 7.62
CA LYS A 102 -6.31 -1.28 8.97
C LYS A 102 -5.33 -0.10 9.00
N ASP A 103 -4.20 -0.20 8.34
CA ASP A 103 -3.11 0.79 8.44
C ASP A 103 -3.04 1.65 7.18
N THR A 104 -4.22 2.12 6.74
CA THR A 104 -4.39 2.99 5.58
C THR A 104 -5.32 4.14 5.91
N TRP A 105 -4.89 5.35 5.55
CA TRP A 105 -5.57 6.59 5.91
C TRP A 105 -5.85 7.47 4.70
N ALA A 106 -7.01 8.11 4.74
CA ALA A 106 -7.29 9.31 3.98
C ALA A 106 -6.48 10.48 4.53
N ILE A 107 -5.75 11.18 3.69
CA ILE A 107 -5.06 12.41 4.04
C ILE A 107 -6.02 13.57 3.86
N THR A 108 -6.37 14.25 4.96
CA THR A 108 -7.28 15.42 4.96
C THR A 108 -6.54 16.65 5.46
N ARG A 109 -6.77 17.79 4.83
CA ARG A 109 -6.24 19.08 5.34
C ARG A 109 -7.05 19.55 6.55
N LYS A 110 -6.38 20.09 7.56
CA LYS A 110 -7.05 20.62 8.75
C LYS A 110 -7.87 21.87 8.46
N GLU A 111 -7.41 22.72 7.55
CA GLU A 111 -8.00 24.03 7.26
C GLU A 111 -9.42 23.96 6.69
N ASP A 112 -9.71 22.99 5.83
CA ASP A 112 -10.98 22.91 5.11
C ASP A 112 -11.58 21.51 5.09
N ARG A 113 -10.93 20.54 5.76
CA ARG A 113 -11.33 19.14 5.82
C ARG A 113 -11.35 18.43 4.45
N LEU A 114 -10.71 19.01 3.44
CA LEU A 114 -10.63 18.42 2.11
C LEU A 114 -9.73 17.19 2.13
N LEU A 115 -10.24 16.06 1.61
CA LEU A 115 -9.43 14.89 1.31
C LEU A 115 -8.53 15.20 0.11
N ILE A 116 -7.23 15.00 0.29
CA ILE A 116 -6.20 15.34 -0.71
C ILE A 116 -5.34 14.14 -1.11
N GLY A 117 -5.50 12.97 -0.51
CA GLY A 117 -4.67 11.81 -0.82
C GLY A 117 -4.92 10.62 0.10
N ALA A 118 -4.08 9.63 -0.05
CA ALA A 118 -4.02 8.46 0.81
C ALA A 118 -2.58 8.08 1.14
N ILE A 119 -2.43 7.40 2.28
CA ILE A 119 -1.17 6.82 2.73
C ILE A 119 -1.47 5.58 3.57
N GLY A 120 -0.63 4.55 3.46
CA GLY A 120 -0.78 3.34 4.26
C GLY A 120 0.50 2.55 4.42
N ILE A 121 0.52 1.65 5.40
CA ILE A 121 1.54 0.61 5.55
C ILE A 121 0.87 -0.73 5.33
N LEU A 122 1.42 -1.50 4.42
CA LEU A 122 0.96 -2.83 4.05
C LEU A 122 2.07 -3.85 4.30
N PRO A 123 1.76 -5.14 4.41
CA PRO A 123 2.79 -6.17 4.35
C PRO A 123 3.63 -6.02 3.08
N ASP A 124 4.95 -6.13 3.20
CA ASP A 124 5.82 -6.07 2.01
C ASP A 124 5.82 -7.43 1.29
N PRO A 125 5.23 -7.54 0.09
CA PRO A 125 5.12 -8.81 -0.63
C PRO A 125 6.47 -9.35 -1.12
N LYS A 126 7.53 -8.57 -1.02
CA LYS A 126 8.90 -8.93 -1.44
C LYS A 126 9.76 -9.43 -0.27
N ARG A 127 9.22 -9.40 0.96
CA ARG A 127 9.94 -9.77 2.17
C ARG A 127 9.15 -10.76 3.01
N GLU A 128 9.76 -11.90 3.31
CA GLU A 128 9.19 -12.91 4.21
C GLU A 128 9.40 -12.54 5.70
N ASN A 129 9.52 -11.26 6.01
CA ASN A 129 9.74 -10.73 7.34
C ASN A 129 8.49 -9.98 7.83
N SER A 130 7.77 -10.55 8.79
CA SER A 130 6.57 -9.94 9.36
C SER A 130 6.81 -8.60 10.08
N ASN A 131 8.05 -8.29 10.44
CA ASN A 131 8.44 -7.01 11.02
C ASN A 131 8.86 -5.98 9.96
N ALA A 132 8.68 -6.29 8.68
CA ALA A 132 8.85 -5.36 7.58
C ALA A 132 7.51 -4.97 6.99
N GLY A 133 7.31 -3.68 6.74
CA GLY A 133 6.14 -3.15 6.05
C GLY A 133 6.55 -2.42 4.78
N MET A 134 5.58 -2.16 3.92
CA MET A 134 5.75 -1.35 2.72
C MET A 134 4.82 -0.14 2.79
N ILE A 135 5.39 1.06 2.68
CA ILE A 135 4.60 2.28 2.62
C ILE A 135 4.16 2.58 1.19
N GLY A 136 2.87 2.86 1.02
CA GLY A 136 2.30 3.31 -0.24
C GLY A 136 1.51 4.59 -0.05
N TYR A 137 1.51 5.48 -1.05
CA TYR A 137 0.79 6.74 -0.97
C TYR A 137 0.48 7.34 -2.33
N TRP A 138 -0.53 8.19 -2.36
CA TRP A 138 -0.82 9.09 -3.47
C TRP A 138 -1.35 10.44 -2.95
N LEU A 139 -1.19 11.48 -3.75
CA LEU A 139 -1.64 12.84 -3.43
C LEU A 139 -2.22 13.49 -4.69
N ASP A 140 -3.33 14.19 -4.53
CA ASP A 140 -3.93 15.01 -5.57
C ASP A 140 -2.89 15.95 -6.21
N GLU A 141 -2.89 16.03 -7.53
CA GLU A 141 -1.92 16.82 -8.30
C GLU A 141 -1.89 18.30 -7.87
N ALA A 142 -3.05 18.88 -7.57
CA ALA A 142 -3.15 20.27 -7.10
C ALA A 142 -2.46 20.52 -5.75
N GLN A 143 -2.10 19.47 -5.03
CA GLN A 143 -1.43 19.54 -3.73
C GLN A 143 0.07 19.19 -3.80
N TRP A 144 0.59 18.86 -4.97
CA TRP A 144 2.01 18.56 -5.12
C TRP A 144 2.90 19.77 -4.82
N GLY A 145 4.11 19.51 -4.35
CA GLY A 145 5.11 20.55 -4.05
C GLY A 145 4.91 21.33 -2.76
N LYS A 146 3.78 21.13 -2.04
CA LYS A 146 3.44 21.86 -0.80
C LYS A 146 3.97 21.18 0.48
N GLY A 147 4.63 20.02 0.36
CA GLY A 147 5.21 19.28 1.49
C GLY A 147 4.23 18.36 2.25
N TYR A 148 2.97 18.32 1.88
CA TYR A 148 1.96 17.50 2.57
C TYR A 148 2.33 16.01 2.60
N MET A 149 2.80 15.44 1.48
CA MET A 149 3.18 14.03 1.48
C MET A 149 4.37 13.74 2.41
N SER A 150 5.37 14.61 2.45
CA SER A 150 6.50 14.44 3.39
C SER A 150 6.04 14.49 4.86
N GLU A 151 5.08 15.35 5.17
CA GLU A 151 4.49 15.46 6.51
C GLU A 151 3.70 14.20 6.87
N ALA A 152 2.88 13.68 5.95
CA ALA A 152 2.13 12.45 6.14
C ALA A 152 3.06 11.23 6.30
N VAL A 153 4.09 11.11 5.44
CA VAL A 153 5.07 10.01 5.53
C VAL A 153 5.79 10.03 6.86
N CYS A 154 6.24 11.20 7.35
CA CYS A 154 6.89 11.32 8.66
C CYS A 154 6.03 10.76 9.79
N ALA A 155 4.75 11.13 9.83
CA ALA A 155 3.81 10.66 10.85
C ALA A 155 3.52 9.16 10.76
N VAL A 156 3.41 8.62 9.53
CA VAL A 156 3.15 7.19 9.31
C VAL A 156 4.40 6.33 9.58
N LEU A 157 5.60 6.86 9.35
CA LEU A 157 6.85 6.19 9.74
C LEU A 157 6.95 6.08 11.27
N ASP A 158 6.64 7.14 12.01
CA ASP A 158 6.58 7.10 13.47
C ASP A 158 5.59 6.03 13.97
N TYR A 159 4.40 6.00 13.39
CA TYR A 159 3.38 4.98 13.69
C TYR A 159 3.90 3.56 13.37
N GLY A 160 4.46 3.34 12.21
CA GLY A 160 4.97 2.03 11.79
C GLY A 160 6.07 1.49 12.71
N PHE A 161 7.03 2.33 13.06
CA PHE A 161 8.14 1.93 13.91
C PHE A 161 7.77 1.83 15.41
N ASN A 162 6.93 2.72 15.91
CA ASN A 162 6.67 2.83 17.35
C ASN A 162 5.35 2.21 17.81
N LYS A 163 4.35 2.08 16.92
CA LYS A 163 3.06 1.44 17.24
C LYS A 163 2.95 0.04 16.66
N LEU A 164 3.30 -0.15 15.38
CA LEU A 164 3.28 -1.48 14.77
C LEU A 164 4.53 -2.31 15.11
N GLY A 165 5.57 -1.71 15.66
CA GLY A 165 6.80 -2.41 16.03
C GLY A 165 7.65 -2.87 14.85
N LEU A 166 7.44 -2.27 13.67
CA LEU A 166 8.22 -2.61 12.50
C LEU A 166 9.71 -2.28 12.70
N THR A 167 10.58 -3.06 12.10
CA THR A 167 12.03 -2.84 12.11
C THR A 167 12.52 -2.22 10.82
N LEU A 168 11.74 -2.40 9.74
CA LEU A 168 12.04 -1.89 8.40
C LEU A 168 10.74 -1.48 7.70
N ILE A 169 10.78 -0.35 7.00
CA ILE A 169 9.72 0.08 6.09
C ILE A 169 10.33 0.27 4.71
N SER A 170 9.80 -0.46 3.72
CA SER A 170 10.19 -0.34 2.31
C SER A 170 9.24 0.59 1.55
N ALA A 171 9.66 1.02 0.38
CA ALA A 171 8.85 1.76 -0.58
C ALA A 171 9.29 1.46 -1.99
N ASN A 172 8.36 1.55 -2.95
CA ASN A 172 8.68 1.44 -4.36
C ASN A 172 8.14 2.65 -5.11
N CYS A 173 8.82 3.01 -6.19
CA CYS A 173 8.28 3.98 -7.13
C CYS A 173 8.78 3.70 -8.55
N TYR A 174 8.05 4.18 -9.53
CA TYR A 174 8.51 4.12 -10.92
C TYR A 174 9.74 5.01 -11.16
N PRO A 175 10.65 4.62 -12.06
CA PRO A 175 11.84 5.41 -12.39
C PRO A 175 11.55 6.83 -12.87
N GLN A 176 10.39 7.05 -13.52
CA GLN A 176 9.93 8.37 -13.96
C GLN A 176 9.30 9.21 -12.86
N ASN A 177 8.86 8.61 -11.73
CA ASN A 177 8.21 9.34 -10.65
C ASN A 177 9.23 10.04 -9.74
N LYS A 178 9.85 11.12 -10.26
CA LYS A 178 10.86 11.91 -9.52
C LYS A 178 10.32 12.59 -8.27
N ARG A 179 9.01 12.79 -8.17
CA ARG A 179 8.39 13.37 -6.96
C ARG A 179 8.41 12.38 -5.81
N SER A 180 8.02 11.12 -6.06
CA SER A 180 8.09 10.07 -5.04
C SER A 180 9.54 9.83 -4.58
N GLN A 181 10.50 9.75 -5.52
CA GLN A 181 11.92 9.61 -5.18
C GLN A 181 12.38 10.71 -4.21
N ARG A 182 12.06 11.98 -4.49
CA ARG A 182 12.43 13.11 -3.61
C ARG A 182 11.76 13.03 -2.23
N VAL A 183 10.53 12.53 -2.14
CA VAL A 183 9.88 12.32 -0.84
C VAL A 183 10.63 11.25 -0.06
N LEU A 184 10.93 10.12 -0.68
CA LEU A 184 11.65 9.01 -0.04
C LEU A 184 13.05 9.43 0.42
N GLU A 185 13.82 10.06 -0.46
CA GLU A 185 15.16 10.57 -0.14
C GLU A 185 15.13 11.59 1.01
N LYS A 186 14.17 12.53 0.98
CA LYS A 186 13.99 13.53 2.05
C LYS A 186 13.63 12.88 3.39
N MET A 187 12.90 11.77 3.38
CA MET A 187 12.52 11.02 4.58
C MET A 187 13.61 10.04 5.05
N GLY A 188 14.78 10.06 4.42
CA GLY A 188 15.92 9.25 4.83
C GLY A 188 15.93 7.82 4.31
N PHE A 189 15.04 7.48 3.37
CA PHE A 189 15.08 6.17 2.74
C PHE A 189 16.36 5.96 1.95
N THR A 190 16.93 4.78 2.06
CA THR A 190 18.09 4.34 1.31
C THR A 190 17.64 3.61 0.04
N TYR A 191 18.24 3.95 -1.09
CA TYR A 191 18.02 3.24 -2.34
C TYR A 191 18.61 1.83 -2.25
N GLU A 192 17.81 0.81 -2.55
CA GLU A 192 18.17 -0.61 -2.43
C GLU A 192 18.53 -1.23 -3.78
N GLY A 193 17.87 -0.78 -4.86
CA GLY A 193 18.09 -1.31 -6.19
C GLY A 193 16.89 -1.18 -7.12
N ILE A 194 16.97 -1.86 -8.26
CA ILE A 194 15.91 -1.91 -9.27
C ILE A 194 15.32 -3.31 -9.31
N LEU A 195 14.01 -3.41 -9.20
CA LEU A 195 13.27 -4.62 -9.55
C LEU A 195 12.80 -4.48 -11.00
N HIS A 196 13.45 -5.21 -11.91
CA HIS A 196 13.13 -5.19 -13.32
C HIS A 196 11.82 -5.90 -13.61
N GLN A 197 11.04 -5.37 -14.57
CA GLN A 197 9.74 -5.92 -14.99
C GLN A 197 8.82 -6.21 -13.80
N ALA A 198 8.76 -5.28 -12.87
CA ALA A 198 8.12 -5.45 -11.56
C ALA A 198 6.58 -5.45 -11.65
N GLU A 199 6.04 -4.79 -12.66
CA GLU A 199 4.59 -4.58 -12.77
C GLU A 199 4.16 -4.47 -14.23
N VAL A 200 3.03 -5.10 -14.54
CA VAL A 200 2.29 -4.85 -15.78
C VAL A 200 1.18 -3.87 -15.46
N SER A 201 1.26 -2.68 -16.04
CA SER A 201 0.26 -1.63 -15.83
C SER A 201 -1.06 -1.95 -16.53
N TYR A 202 -2.11 -1.19 -16.19
CA TYR A 202 -3.45 -1.31 -16.82
C TYR A 202 -3.47 -1.09 -18.35
N ASP A 203 -2.42 -0.49 -18.92
CA ASP A 203 -2.24 -0.26 -20.35
C ASP A 203 -1.22 -1.23 -20.98
N ASP A 204 -1.02 -2.39 -20.36
CA ASP A 204 -0.10 -3.48 -20.77
C ASP A 204 1.38 -3.08 -20.84
N LYS A 205 1.75 -1.92 -20.30
CA LYS A 205 3.16 -1.54 -20.20
C LYS A 205 3.82 -2.20 -19.02
N ILE A 206 5.07 -2.61 -19.22
CA ILE A 206 5.89 -3.21 -18.16
C ILE A 206 6.76 -2.13 -17.55
N TYR A 207 6.72 -2.01 -16.24
CA TYR A 207 7.51 -1.04 -15.49
C TYR A 207 8.49 -1.71 -14.54
N ASP A 208 9.67 -1.09 -14.41
CA ASP A 208 10.60 -1.38 -13.33
C ASP A 208 10.20 -0.61 -12.09
N HIS A 209 10.55 -1.14 -10.92
CA HIS A 209 10.44 -0.41 -9.65
C HIS A 209 11.82 -0.03 -9.12
N LEU A 210 11.99 1.23 -8.74
CA LEU A 210 13.06 1.63 -7.83
C LEU A 210 12.64 1.26 -6.42
N CYS A 211 13.44 0.45 -5.75
CA CYS A 211 13.19 -0.03 -4.41
C CYS A 211 13.98 0.81 -3.40
N TYR A 212 13.33 1.15 -2.30
CA TYR A 212 13.90 1.90 -1.19
C TYR A 212 13.53 1.24 0.13
N TYR A 213 14.34 1.44 1.16
CA TYR A 213 14.04 1.00 2.52
C TYR A 213 14.51 2.01 3.56
N LEU A 214 13.89 1.96 4.73
CA LEU A 214 14.29 2.70 5.92
C LEU A 214 14.24 1.75 7.12
N GLU A 215 15.33 1.62 7.85
CA GLU A 215 15.40 0.88 9.11
C GLU A 215 15.11 1.81 10.29
N LYS A 216 14.47 1.27 11.33
CA LYS A 216 14.14 2.02 12.54
C LYS A 216 15.33 2.75 13.14
N ASN A 217 16.52 2.14 13.13
CA ASN A 217 17.74 2.70 13.71
C ASN A 217 18.31 3.87 12.91
N ASN A 218 17.83 4.11 11.70
CA ASN A 218 18.27 5.17 10.80
C ASN A 218 17.30 6.38 10.78
N LEU A 219 16.25 6.33 11.60
CA LEU A 219 15.35 7.47 11.77
C LEU A 219 16.10 8.59 12.50
N LYS A 220 16.26 9.75 11.85
CA LYS A 220 16.91 10.93 12.42
C LYS A 220 15.92 11.81 13.14
#